data_b99d04d345a8d6d3dad9a0d225f559d8
#
_entry.id   b99d04d345a8d6d3dad9a0d225f559d8
#
_cell.length_a   1.000
_cell.length_b   1.000
_cell.length_c   1.000
_cell.angle_alpha   90.00
_cell.angle_beta   90.00
_cell.angle_gamma   90.00
#
_symmetry.space_group_name_H-M   'P 1'
#
loop_
_entity.id
_entity.type
_entity.pdbx_description
1 polymer ?
#
loop_
_entity_poly.entity_id
_entity_poly.type
_entity_poly.pdbx_seq_one_letter_code
_entity_poly.pdbx_strand_id
1 'polypeptide(L)'
;MTKIIGPGPDPNQLYPLQSYDKLVFLKNFIKASNIHIGDYTYFDDRRHGPENFEEYNVLYNYDFSKVKLVIGKFCAIAAETKFIMTGDHKLDTISTYPFPIFQQGWETVYDVANLPVKGDIIIGNDVWLGYDSLIKNGVTIGDGAIIAARAVVVKDVPPYAVVAGNPAKVVKLRFDETTIERLLNIAWWDWNIQKINNNLPLICSLDVNRLEEVNNQS
;
A
#
# COMPACT_ATOMS: atom_id res chain seq x y z
N MET A 1 11.97 -30.41 5.71
CA MET A 1 11.86 -29.00 5.23
C MET A 1 12.89 -28.78 4.15
N THR A 2 12.49 -28.30 3.00
CA THR A 2 13.43 -27.98 1.90
C THR A 2 14.29 -26.81 2.32
N LYS A 3 15.61 -26.98 2.35
CA LYS A 3 16.54 -25.90 2.67
C LYS A 3 16.52 -24.89 1.53
N ILE A 4 16.24 -23.62 1.80
CA ILE A 4 16.33 -22.56 0.80
C ILE A 4 17.82 -22.31 0.54
N ILE A 5 18.20 -22.38 -0.73
CA ILE A 5 19.58 -22.18 -1.18
C ILE A 5 19.65 -20.80 -1.82
N GLY A 6 20.14 -19.82 -1.09
CA GLY A 6 20.39 -18.47 -1.59
C GLY A 6 20.06 -17.37 -0.59
N PRO A 7 20.61 -16.17 -0.81
CA PRO A 7 20.43 -15.03 0.09
C PRO A 7 19.05 -14.31 -0.07
N GLY A 8 18.21 -14.77 -1.00
CA GLY A 8 17.04 -14.01 -1.46
C GLY A 8 17.43 -12.87 -2.42
N PRO A 9 16.44 -12.17 -3.00
CA PRO A 9 16.71 -11.02 -3.86
C PRO A 9 17.21 -9.82 -3.05
N ASP A 10 18.04 -8.98 -3.67
CA ASP A 10 18.42 -7.68 -3.10
C ASP A 10 17.22 -6.70 -3.26
N PRO A 11 16.72 -6.08 -2.17
CA PRO A 11 15.62 -5.12 -2.25
C PRO A 11 15.97 -3.84 -3.03
N ASN A 12 17.27 -3.59 -3.29
CA ASN A 12 17.73 -2.48 -4.13
C ASN A 12 17.85 -2.84 -5.60
N GLN A 13 17.62 -4.09 -5.96
CA GLN A 13 17.59 -4.52 -7.37
C GLN A 13 16.34 -3.96 -8.05
N LEU A 14 16.51 -3.30 -9.20
CA LEU A 14 15.39 -2.73 -9.95
C LEU A 14 14.43 -3.83 -10.44
N TYR A 15 14.95 -4.86 -11.07
CA TYR A 15 14.18 -5.96 -11.68
C TYR A 15 14.55 -7.28 -11.01
N PRO A 16 13.75 -7.73 -10.02
CA PRO A 16 14.07 -8.95 -9.28
C PRO A 16 13.86 -10.24 -10.08
N LEU A 17 13.11 -10.21 -11.17
CA LEU A 17 12.89 -11.36 -12.04
C LEU A 17 13.75 -11.25 -13.31
N GLN A 18 14.52 -12.30 -13.59
CA GLN A 18 15.26 -12.41 -14.86
C GLN A 18 14.27 -12.46 -16.01
N SER A 19 14.54 -11.69 -17.06
CA SER A 19 13.73 -11.66 -18.30
C SER A 19 12.30 -11.13 -18.15
N TYR A 20 11.97 -10.44 -17.03
CA TYR A 20 10.67 -9.81 -16.84
C TYR A 20 10.81 -8.46 -16.14
N ASP A 21 10.66 -7.37 -16.90
CA ASP A 21 10.88 -5.98 -16.51
C ASP A 21 9.60 -5.24 -16.07
N LYS A 22 8.47 -5.93 -15.98
CA LYS A 22 7.18 -5.33 -15.57
C LYS A 22 6.88 -5.48 -14.08
N LEU A 23 7.60 -6.39 -13.41
CA LEU A 23 7.56 -6.53 -11.96
C LEU A 23 8.85 -5.99 -11.36
N VAL A 24 8.69 -5.05 -10.42
CA VAL A 24 9.82 -4.33 -9.79
C VAL A 24 9.67 -4.25 -8.29
N PHE A 25 10.77 -4.05 -7.57
CA PHE A 25 10.73 -3.53 -6.22
C PHE A 25 10.48 -2.02 -6.28
N LEU A 26 9.26 -1.62 -5.94
CA LEU A 26 8.70 -0.30 -6.26
C LEU A 26 9.50 0.86 -5.65
N LYS A 27 10.08 0.70 -4.44
CA LYS A 27 10.84 1.76 -3.78
C LYS A 27 11.94 2.38 -4.67
N ASN A 28 12.50 1.58 -5.59
CA ASN A 28 13.62 1.97 -6.46
C ASN A 28 13.19 2.88 -7.62
N PHE A 29 11.88 3.07 -7.83
CA PHE A 29 11.31 3.88 -8.91
C PHE A 29 10.67 5.18 -8.40
N ILE A 30 10.58 5.36 -7.08
CA ILE A 30 9.94 6.52 -6.45
C ILE A 30 10.91 7.71 -6.43
N LYS A 31 10.40 8.87 -6.84
CA LYS A 31 11.11 10.16 -6.87
C LYS A 31 10.48 11.19 -5.94
N ALA A 32 9.14 11.12 -5.78
CA ALA A 32 8.39 12.06 -4.95
C ALA A 32 8.72 11.90 -3.47
N SER A 33 9.05 12.99 -2.79
CA SER A 33 9.48 12.99 -1.38
C SER A 33 8.38 12.64 -0.38
N ASN A 34 7.11 12.70 -0.81
CA ASN A 34 5.94 12.35 0.00
C ASN A 34 5.43 10.92 -0.23
N ILE A 35 6.16 10.10 -1.00
CA ILE A 35 5.85 8.69 -1.23
C ILE A 35 6.95 7.83 -0.61
N HIS A 36 6.58 6.93 0.29
CA HIS A 36 7.50 6.05 1.01
C HIS A 36 7.09 4.60 0.84
N ILE A 37 7.97 3.78 0.30
CA ILE A 37 7.71 2.36 0.03
C ILE A 37 8.72 1.50 0.77
N GLY A 38 8.24 0.50 1.50
CA GLY A 38 9.07 -0.46 2.23
C GLY A 38 9.77 -1.48 1.34
N ASP A 39 10.79 -2.13 1.90
CA ASP A 39 11.58 -3.15 1.22
C ASP A 39 10.71 -4.32 0.75
N TYR A 40 11.08 -4.93 -0.38
CA TYR A 40 10.42 -6.09 -0.99
C TYR A 40 8.96 -5.84 -1.42
N THR A 41 8.43 -4.63 -1.28
CA THR A 41 7.13 -4.27 -1.85
C THR A 41 7.27 -4.18 -3.35
N TYR A 42 6.50 -5.02 -4.05
CA TYR A 42 6.57 -5.09 -5.50
C TYR A 42 5.31 -4.52 -6.18
N PHE A 43 5.51 -4.06 -7.41
CA PHE A 43 4.48 -3.60 -8.33
C PHE A 43 4.66 -4.31 -9.67
N ASP A 44 3.57 -4.83 -10.23
CA ASP A 44 3.55 -5.46 -11.56
C ASP A 44 2.55 -4.73 -12.45
N ASP A 45 3.04 -4.01 -13.45
CA ASP A 45 2.19 -3.34 -14.44
C ASP A 45 2.73 -3.51 -15.87
N ARG A 46 2.01 -4.30 -16.65
CA ARG A 46 2.32 -4.56 -18.07
C ARG A 46 1.90 -3.45 -19.01
N ARG A 47 1.00 -2.57 -18.57
CA ARG A 47 0.37 -1.56 -19.42
C ARG A 47 1.17 -0.26 -19.46
N HIS A 48 1.46 0.29 -18.29
CA HIS A 48 2.07 1.61 -18.18
C HIS A 48 3.58 1.55 -17.88
N GLY A 49 4.03 0.43 -17.34
CA GLY A 49 5.40 0.26 -16.85
C GLY A 49 5.60 0.85 -15.45
N PRO A 50 6.49 0.25 -14.66
CA PRO A 50 6.69 0.65 -13.26
C PRO A 50 7.28 2.05 -13.09
N GLU A 51 8.02 2.55 -14.08
CA GLU A 51 8.60 3.89 -14.11
C GLU A 51 7.56 5.01 -14.11
N ASN A 52 6.34 4.70 -14.48
CA ASN A 52 5.22 5.64 -14.55
C ASN A 52 4.24 5.50 -13.36
N PHE A 53 4.62 4.78 -12.30
CA PHE A 53 3.78 4.56 -11.13
C PHE A 53 3.25 5.87 -10.52
N GLU A 54 4.11 6.87 -10.36
CA GLU A 54 3.71 8.16 -9.77
C GLU A 54 2.67 8.89 -10.63
N GLU A 55 2.75 8.78 -11.95
CA GLU A 55 1.83 9.45 -12.89
C GLU A 55 0.50 8.72 -12.99
N TYR A 56 0.51 7.39 -13.14
CA TYR A 56 -0.70 6.63 -13.44
C TYR A 56 -1.39 6.04 -12.21
N ASN A 57 -0.67 5.84 -11.12
CA ASN A 57 -1.19 5.17 -9.93
C ASN A 57 -1.41 6.13 -8.76
N VAL A 58 -0.65 7.25 -8.65
CA VAL A 58 -0.77 8.21 -7.55
C VAL A 58 -1.46 9.48 -8.06
N LEU A 59 -2.78 9.51 -7.95
CA LEU A 59 -3.62 10.54 -8.57
C LEU A 59 -3.72 11.78 -7.67
N TYR A 60 -3.74 12.96 -8.30
CA TYR A 60 -3.89 14.25 -7.63
C TYR A 60 -2.79 14.50 -6.58
N ASN A 61 -1.57 14.08 -6.87
CA ASN A 61 -0.40 14.34 -6.04
C ASN A 61 0.24 15.68 -6.44
N TYR A 62 -0.33 16.77 -5.96
CA TYR A 62 0.14 18.11 -6.27
C TYR A 62 1.26 18.55 -5.33
N ASP A 63 2.18 19.41 -5.80
CA ASP A 63 3.34 19.91 -5.03
C ASP A 63 2.95 20.63 -3.74
N PHE A 64 1.77 21.27 -3.71
CA PHE A 64 1.24 21.91 -2.52
C PHE A 64 0.58 20.93 -1.54
N SER A 65 0.40 19.69 -1.93
CA SER A 65 -0.21 18.65 -1.07
C SER A 65 0.76 18.27 0.04
N LYS A 66 0.23 18.20 1.27
CA LYS A 66 0.96 17.68 2.43
C LYS A 66 0.66 16.19 2.69
N VAL A 67 -0.18 15.58 1.87
CA VAL A 67 -0.58 14.17 2.01
C VAL A 67 0.56 13.27 1.61
N LYS A 68 0.80 12.24 2.42
CA LYS A 68 1.80 11.21 2.16
C LYS A 68 1.14 9.91 1.72
N LEU A 69 1.83 9.16 0.87
CA LEU A 69 1.57 7.75 0.62
C LEU A 69 2.67 6.93 1.29
N VAL A 70 2.30 6.13 2.28
CA VAL A 70 3.23 5.25 2.99
C VAL A 70 2.78 3.82 2.78
N ILE A 71 3.64 2.97 2.22
CA ILE A 71 3.39 1.53 2.00
C ILE A 71 4.50 0.75 2.69
N GLY A 72 4.11 -0.20 3.51
CA GLY A 72 5.02 -1.04 4.28
C GLY A 72 5.85 -2.01 3.42
N LYS A 73 6.45 -2.99 4.07
CA LYS A 73 7.31 -4.02 3.47
C LYS A 73 6.47 -5.20 2.94
N PHE A 74 7.02 -5.93 1.97
CA PHE A 74 6.45 -7.18 1.45
C PHE A 74 5.03 -7.07 0.90
N CYS A 75 4.60 -5.87 0.49
CA CYS A 75 3.30 -5.68 -0.13
C CYS A 75 3.32 -6.12 -1.60
N ALA A 76 2.17 -6.63 -2.05
CA ALA A 76 1.92 -7.00 -3.43
C ALA A 76 0.95 -5.98 -4.05
N ILE A 77 1.40 -5.19 -5.02
CA ILE A 77 0.60 -4.18 -5.69
C ILE A 77 0.35 -4.63 -7.13
N ALA A 78 -0.91 -4.93 -7.44
CA ALA A 78 -1.29 -5.29 -8.80
C ALA A 78 -1.46 -4.05 -9.69
N ALA A 79 -1.41 -4.27 -10.99
CA ALA A 79 -1.64 -3.25 -12.01
C ALA A 79 -2.93 -2.47 -11.78
N GLU A 80 -2.96 -1.22 -12.25
CA GLU A 80 -4.08 -0.29 -12.19
C GLU A 80 -4.54 0.09 -10.77
N THR A 81 -3.87 -0.36 -9.69
CA THR A 81 -4.16 0.12 -8.33
C THR A 81 -3.98 1.64 -8.27
N LYS A 82 -4.95 2.37 -7.73
CA LYS A 82 -4.94 3.84 -7.66
C LYS A 82 -4.95 4.34 -6.22
N PHE A 83 -4.17 5.40 -5.98
CA PHE A 83 -4.10 6.12 -4.71
C PHE A 83 -4.54 7.55 -4.96
N ILE A 84 -5.68 7.97 -4.39
CA ILE A 84 -6.17 9.34 -4.53
C ILE A 84 -5.63 10.16 -3.36
N MET A 85 -4.62 10.99 -3.63
CA MET A 85 -3.93 11.78 -2.61
C MET A 85 -4.75 13.00 -2.17
N THR A 86 -5.26 13.74 -3.14
CA THR A 86 -6.07 14.95 -2.91
C THR A 86 -7.18 15.04 -3.97
N GLY A 87 -7.58 16.25 -4.35
CA GLY A 87 -8.61 16.46 -5.38
C GLY A 87 -10.02 16.50 -4.83
N ASP A 88 -10.18 16.55 -3.51
CA ASP A 88 -11.48 16.80 -2.89
C ASP A 88 -11.89 18.28 -3.08
N HIS A 89 -13.18 18.50 -3.27
CA HIS A 89 -13.76 19.83 -3.39
C HIS A 89 -14.34 20.30 -2.05
N LYS A 90 -14.53 21.61 -1.92
CA LYS A 90 -15.19 22.20 -0.76
C LYS A 90 -16.66 21.76 -0.75
N LEU A 91 -17.09 21.11 0.34
CA LEU A 91 -18.45 20.54 0.46
C LEU A 91 -19.39 21.43 1.30
N ASP A 92 -18.86 22.39 2.03
CA ASP A 92 -19.57 23.32 2.91
C ASP A 92 -19.92 24.64 2.21
N THR A 93 -20.15 24.59 0.89
CA THR A 93 -20.56 25.70 0.03
C THR A 93 -21.78 25.30 -0.79
N ILE A 94 -22.51 26.31 -1.32
CA ILE A 94 -23.66 26.07 -2.20
C ILE A 94 -23.25 25.32 -3.47
N SER A 95 -22.06 25.64 -4.02
CA SER A 95 -21.54 25.00 -5.22
C SER A 95 -20.23 24.26 -4.89
N THR A 96 -20.10 23.02 -5.34
CA THR A 96 -18.87 22.26 -5.27
C THR A 96 -17.90 22.60 -6.43
N TYR A 97 -18.28 23.51 -7.33
CA TYR A 97 -17.43 23.91 -8.44
C TYR A 97 -16.21 24.70 -7.92
N PRO A 98 -14.99 24.33 -8.33
CA PRO A 98 -13.76 24.91 -7.76
C PRO A 98 -13.38 26.21 -8.49
N PHE A 99 -14.20 27.24 -8.38
CA PHE A 99 -14.00 28.53 -9.05
C PHE A 99 -12.56 29.07 -8.97
N PRO A 100 -11.86 28.98 -7.81
CA PRO A 100 -10.53 29.59 -7.68
C PRO A 100 -9.44 29.01 -8.56
N ILE A 101 -9.58 27.76 -9.06
CA ILE A 101 -8.55 27.18 -9.93
C ILE A 101 -8.49 27.83 -11.31
N PHE A 102 -9.55 28.56 -11.71
CA PHE A 102 -9.67 29.16 -13.03
C PHE A 102 -9.11 30.58 -13.13
N GLN A 103 -8.63 31.18 -12.02
CA GLN A 103 -8.01 32.51 -12.00
C GLN A 103 -8.92 33.65 -12.48
N GLN A 104 -8.34 34.77 -12.96
CA GLN A 104 -9.03 35.96 -13.51
C GLN A 104 -10.05 36.59 -12.56
N GLY A 105 -9.69 36.64 -11.26
CA GLY A 105 -10.51 37.23 -10.20
C GLY A 105 -11.27 36.20 -9.37
N TRP A 106 -11.43 34.98 -9.86
CA TRP A 106 -12.11 33.90 -9.10
C TRP A 106 -11.23 33.29 -8.01
N GLU A 107 -9.90 33.40 -8.12
CA GLU A 107 -8.92 32.94 -7.12
C GLU A 107 -9.09 33.59 -5.74
N THR A 108 -9.79 34.72 -5.67
CA THR A 108 -10.01 35.47 -4.43
C THR A 108 -11.09 34.84 -3.52
N VAL A 109 -11.89 33.88 -4.04
CA VAL A 109 -13.05 33.33 -3.33
C VAL A 109 -12.63 32.47 -2.14
N TYR A 110 -11.62 31.62 -2.30
CA TYR A 110 -10.93 30.86 -1.25
C TYR A 110 -9.59 30.33 -1.77
N ASP A 111 -8.68 30.02 -0.86
CA ASP A 111 -7.39 29.44 -1.20
C ASP A 111 -7.50 27.92 -1.43
N VAL A 112 -7.17 27.46 -2.63
CA VAL A 112 -7.19 26.04 -3.01
C VAL A 112 -6.18 25.20 -2.21
N ALA A 113 -5.11 25.80 -1.68
CA ALA A 113 -4.16 25.11 -0.83
C ALA A 113 -4.76 24.70 0.52
N ASN A 114 -5.88 25.30 0.91
CA ASN A 114 -6.61 25.02 2.14
C ASN A 114 -7.86 24.17 1.93
N LEU A 115 -7.97 23.47 0.78
CA LEU A 115 -9.03 22.49 0.58
C LEU A 115 -8.91 21.36 1.62
N PRO A 116 -10.05 20.82 2.10
CA PRO A 116 -10.03 19.78 3.11
C PRO A 116 -9.36 18.51 2.56
N VAL A 117 -8.42 17.97 3.32
CA VAL A 117 -7.82 16.65 3.08
C VAL A 117 -8.06 15.76 4.29
N LYS A 118 -8.32 14.49 4.07
CA LYS A 118 -8.60 13.54 5.16
C LYS A 118 -7.35 13.02 5.86
N GLY A 119 -6.18 13.23 5.27
CA GLY A 119 -4.90 12.79 5.79
C GLY A 119 -4.15 11.86 4.84
N ASP A 120 -3.10 11.24 5.37
CA ASP A 120 -2.22 10.34 4.63
C ASP A 120 -2.92 9.04 4.23
N ILE A 121 -2.38 8.38 3.21
CA ILE A 121 -2.68 6.98 2.89
C ILE A 121 -1.60 6.14 3.53
N ILE A 122 -1.98 5.28 4.48
CA ILE A 122 -1.04 4.41 5.20
C ILE A 122 -1.42 2.96 4.93
N ILE A 123 -0.48 2.21 4.37
CA ILE A 123 -0.64 0.78 4.09
C ILE A 123 0.42 0.04 4.89
N GLY A 124 -0.02 -0.90 5.70
CA GLY A 124 0.85 -1.75 6.52
C GLY A 124 1.73 -2.70 5.70
N ASN A 125 2.26 -3.69 6.35
CA ASN A 125 3.14 -4.70 5.75
C ASN A 125 2.35 -5.92 5.27
N ASP A 126 2.89 -6.71 4.35
CA ASP A 126 2.26 -7.93 3.84
C ASP A 126 0.84 -7.71 3.27
N VAL A 127 0.57 -6.52 2.73
CA VAL A 127 -0.74 -6.17 2.17
C VAL A 127 -0.79 -6.54 0.70
N TRP A 128 -1.90 -7.17 0.29
CA TRP A 128 -2.17 -7.42 -1.12
C TRP A 128 -3.23 -6.46 -1.66
N LEU A 129 -2.82 -5.58 -2.58
CA LEU A 129 -3.68 -4.68 -3.33
C LEU A 129 -4.02 -5.31 -4.68
N GLY A 130 -5.28 -5.72 -4.82
CA GLY A 130 -5.78 -6.39 -6.02
C GLY A 130 -5.92 -5.43 -7.21
N TYR A 131 -5.96 -6.01 -8.40
CA TYR A 131 -6.06 -5.31 -9.68
C TYR A 131 -7.15 -4.23 -9.68
N ASP A 132 -6.81 -3.03 -10.16
CA ASP A 132 -7.74 -1.90 -10.34
C ASP A 132 -8.47 -1.51 -9.03
N SER A 133 -7.84 -1.72 -7.87
CA SER A 133 -8.35 -1.22 -6.60
C SER A 133 -8.05 0.27 -6.43
N LEU A 134 -8.90 0.97 -5.67
CA LEU A 134 -8.77 2.40 -5.45
C LEU A 134 -8.78 2.72 -3.95
N ILE A 135 -7.76 3.43 -3.48
CA ILE A 135 -7.60 3.83 -2.09
C ILE A 135 -7.70 5.35 -1.98
N LYS A 136 -8.61 5.83 -1.11
CA LYS A 136 -8.79 7.26 -0.84
C LYS A 136 -7.82 7.76 0.23
N ASN A 137 -7.53 9.06 0.20
CA ASN A 137 -6.79 9.75 1.25
C ASN A 137 -7.44 9.59 2.64
N GLY A 138 -6.63 9.61 3.68
CA GLY A 138 -7.02 9.42 5.06
C GLY A 138 -7.39 7.98 5.42
N VAL A 139 -7.02 7.00 4.59
CA VAL A 139 -7.27 5.57 4.84
C VAL A 139 -6.02 4.91 5.38
N THR A 140 -6.18 4.14 6.46
CA THR A 140 -5.17 3.20 6.97
C THR A 140 -5.60 1.77 6.66
N ILE A 141 -4.70 1.00 6.02
CA ILE A 141 -4.87 -0.44 5.75
C ILE A 141 -3.90 -1.20 6.65
N GLY A 142 -4.43 -2.05 7.52
CA GLY A 142 -3.64 -2.84 8.48
C GLY A 142 -2.81 -3.94 7.82
N ASP A 143 -1.78 -4.40 8.54
CA ASP A 143 -0.87 -5.45 8.10
C ASP A 143 -1.61 -6.72 7.67
N GLY A 144 -1.11 -7.38 6.65
CA GLY A 144 -1.66 -8.62 6.14
C GLY A 144 -3.06 -8.53 5.50
N ALA A 145 -3.60 -7.32 5.29
CA ALA A 145 -4.91 -7.14 4.67
C ALA A 145 -4.89 -7.49 3.17
N ILE A 146 -6.05 -7.85 2.65
CA ILE A 146 -6.27 -8.10 1.23
C ILE A 146 -7.36 -7.18 0.71
N ILE A 147 -7.02 -6.36 -0.27
CA ILE A 147 -7.95 -5.52 -1.01
C ILE A 147 -8.29 -6.23 -2.31
N ALA A 148 -9.54 -6.64 -2.46
CA ALA A 148 -9.98 -7.35 -3.66
C ALA A 148 -9.88 -6.46 -4.91
N ALA A 149 -9.78 -7.08 -6.08
CA ALA A 149 -9.79 -6.37 -7.34
C ALA A 149 -11.02 -5.46 -7.47
N ARG A 150 -10.80 -4.23 -7.97
CA ARG A 150 -11.84 -3.19 -8.15
C ARG A 150 -12.55 -2.74 -6.87
N ALA A 151 -12.00 -3.01 -5.70
CA ALA A 151 -12.52 -2.48 -4.46
C ALA A 151 -12.21 -0.98 -4.34
N VAL A 152 -13.17 -0.18 -3.83
CA VAL A 152 -12.99 1.25 -3.55
C VAL A 152 -12.95 1.46 -2.04
N VAL A 153 -11.74 1.64 -1.52
CA VAL A 153 -11.48 1.75 -0.08
C VAL A 153 -11.58 3.21 0.35
N VAL A 154 -12.59 3.50 1.18
CA VAL A 154 -12.92 4.85 1.67
C VAL A 154 -12.90 4.97 3.20
N LYS A 155 -12.59 3.87 3.89
CA LYS A 155 -12.47 3.75 5.35
C LYS A 155 -11.32 2.81 5.69
N ASP A 156 -10.83 2.91 6.91
CA ASP A 156 -9.78 2.04 7.42
C ASP A 156 -10.14 0.55 7.30
N VAL A 157 -9.11 -0.24 7.04
CA VAL A 157 -9.21 -1.69 6.90
C VAL A 157 -8.44 -2.36 8.04
N PRO A 158 -9.09 -3.20 8.84
CA PRO A 158 -8.41 -3.90 9.93
C PRO A 158 -7.28 -4.82 9.44
N PRO A 159 -6.27 -5.10 10.27
CA PRO A 159 -5.24 -6.08 9.96
C PRO A 159 -5.85 -7.43 9.58
N TYR A 160 -5.24 -8.11 8.60
CA TYR A 160 -5.66 -9.41 8.10
C TYR A 160 -7.13 -9.49 7.61
N ALA A 161 -7.78 -8.35 7.38
CA ALA A 161 -9.09 -8.33 6.77
C ALA A 161 -9.02 -8.51 5.25
N VAL A 162 -10.02 -9.16 4.69
CA VAL A 162 -10.31 -9.20 3.25
C VAL A 162 -11.46 -8.25 2.99
N VAL A 163 -11.24 -7.23 2.16
CA VAL A 163 -12.29 -6.26 1.79
C VAL A 163 -12.57 -6.31 0.30
N ALA A 164 -13.84 -6.07 -0.07
CA ALA A 164 -14.28 -6.06 -1.46
C ALA A 164 -15.45 -5.09 -1.68
N GLY A 165 -15.65 -4.69 -2.92
CA GLY A 165 -16.80 -3.90 -3.37
C GLY A 165 -16.54 -2.40 -3.46
N ASN A 166 -17.60 -1.66 -3.82
CA ASN A 166 -17.62 -0.21 -3.91
C ASN A 166 -18.90 0.33 -3.23
N PRO A 167 -18.81 1.00 -2.06
CA PRO A 167 -17.60 1.10 -1.23
C PRO A 167 -17.16 -0.26 -0.65
N ALA A 168 -15.87 -0.42 -0.43
CA ALA A 168 -15.31 -1.65 0.12
C ALA A 168 -15.82 -1.92 1.54
N LYS A 169 -16.13 -3.19 1.80
CA LYS A 169 -16.56 -3.69 3.12
C LYS A 169 -15.77 -4.94 3.47
N VAL A 170 -15.58 -5.17 4.76
CA VAL A 170 -14.97 -6.42 5.26
C VAL A 170 -15.86 -7.60 4.87
N VAL A 171 -15.29 -8.53 4.12
CA VAL A 171 -15.94 -9.80 3.71
C VAL A 171 -15.65 -10.88 4.73
N LYS A 172 -14.38 -10.95 5.20
CA LYS A 172 -13.94 -11.89 6.23
C LYS A 172 -12.60 -11.44 6.82
N LEU A 173 -12.22 -12.02 7.93
CA LEU A 173 -10.84 -12.03 8.40
C LEU A 173 -10.12 -13.27 7.85
N ARG A 174 -8.80 -13.18 7.66
CA ARG A 174 -7.94 -14.30 7.21
C ARG A 174 -7.78 -15.35 8.31
N PHE A 175 -7.79 -14.91 9.57
CA PHE A 175 -7.59 -15.70 10.78
C PHE A 175 -8.56 -15.22 11.87
N ASP A 176 -8.69 -15.97 12.97
CA ASP A 176 -9.36 -15.50 14.19
C ASP A 176 -8.55 -14.37 14.87
N GLU A 177 -9.23 -13.62 15.75
CA GLU A 177 -8.65 -12.44 16.41
C GLU A 177 -7.39 -12.78 17.21
N THR A 178 -7.39 -13.89 17.94
CA THR A 178 -6.23 -14.34 18.73
C THR A 178 -5.03 -14.62 17.84
N THR A 179 -5.25 -15.28 16.71
CA THR A 179 -4.20 -15.55 15.72
C THR A 179 -3.69 -14.26 15.09
N ILE A 180 -4.57 -13.30 14.79
CA ILE A 180 -4.18 -11.98 14.26
C ILE A 180 -3.28 -11.25 15.26
N GLU A 181 -3.67 -11.17 16.54
CA GLU A 181 -2.85 -10.55 17.58
C GLU A 181 -1.44 -11.15 17.66
N ARG A 182 -1.33 -12.48 17.61
CA ARG A 182 -0.05 -13.18 17.62
C ARG A 182 0.80 -12.85 16.40
N LEU A 183 0.20 -12.84 15.21
CA LEU A 183 0.90 -12.50 13.97
C LEU A 183 1.41 -11.05 13.96
N LEU A 184 0.62 -10.12 14.49
CA LEU A 184 1.04 -8.72 14.66
C LEU A 184 2.20 -8.58 15.67
N ASN A 185 2.19 -9.35 16.75
CA ASN A 185 3.28 -9.37 17.73
C ASN A 185 4.56 -10.03 17.17
N ILE A 186 4.44 -11.04 16.31
CA ILE A 186 5.57 -11.67 15.63
C ILE A 186 6.19 -10.71 14.63
N ALA A 187 5.41 -9.95 13.89
CA ALA A 187 5.84 -8.96 12.90
C ALA A 187 7.01 -9.46 12.03
N TRP A 188 6.85 -10.62 11.41
CA TRP A 188 7.93 -11.31 10.67
C TRP A 188 8.59 -10.43 9.59
N TRP A 189 7.90 -9.46 9.06
CA TRP A 189 8.40 -8.49 8.07
C TRP A 189 9.48 -7.56 8.63
N ASP A 190 9.65 -7.50 9.97
CA ASP A 190 10.70 -6.74 10.62
C ASP A 190 11.94 -7.59 10.95
N TRP A 191 11.88 -8.89 10.71
CA TRP A 191 13.06 -9.75 10.88
C TRP A 191 14.14 -9.40 9.86
N ASN A 192 15.40 -9.62 10.23
CA ASN A 192 16.46 -9.49 9.25
C ASN A 192 16.30 -10.56 8.15
N ILE A 193 16.82 -10.27 6.95
CA ILE A 193 16.62 -11.12 5.78
C ILE A 193 17.12 -12.55 5.97
N GLN A 194 18.18 -12.76 6.77
CA GLN A 194 18.70 -14.10 7.06
C GLN A 194 17.68 -14.92 7.87
N LYS A 195 17.05 -14.31 8.89
CA LYS A 195 15.98 -14.96 9.67
C LYS A 195 14.77 -15.26 8.81
N ILE A 196 14.38 -14.36 7.91
CA ILE A 196 13.30 -14.58 6.93
C ILE A 196 13.66 -15.77 6.05
N ASN A 197 14.82 -15.77 5.39
CA ASN A 197 15.24 -16.85 4.48
C ASN A 197 15.27 -18.21 5.15
N ASN A 198 15.74 -18.28 6.39
CA ASN A 198 15.79 -19.54 7.14
C ASN A 198 14.41 -20.07 7.50
N ASN A 199 13.40 -19.20 7.54
CA ASN A 199 12.04 -19.53 7.99
C ASN A 199 10.96 -19.35 6.90
N LEU A 200 11.32 -19.12 5.62
CA LEU A 200 10.35 -18.97 4.55
C LEU A 200 9.32 -20.11 4.47
N PRO A 201 9.70 -21.40 4.57
CA PRO A 201 8.71 -22.49 4.57
C PRO A 201 7.70 -22.39 5.72
N LEU A 202 8.10 -21.79 6.84
CA LEU A 202 7.25 -21.60 8.00
C LEU A 202 6.36 -20.37 7.82
N ILE A 203 6.90 -19.25 7.35
CA ILE A 203 6.14 -18.03 7.00
C ILE A 203 5.06 -18.35 5.95
N CYS A 204 5.36 -19.25 5.01
CA CYS A 204 4.42 -19.72 4.00
C CYS A 204 3.52 -20.90 4.46
N SER A 205 3.43 -21.15 5.76
CA SER A 205 2.58 -22.18 6.36
C SER A 205 1.46 -21.58 7.19
N LEU A 206 0.71 -22.43 7.89
CA LEU A 206 -0.29 -22.03 8.89
C LEU A 206 0.16 -22.31 10.33
N ASP A 207 1.43 -22.70 10.53
CA ASP A 207 1.96 -23.08 11.84
C ASP A 207 2.43 -21.84 12.64
N VAL A 208 1.45 -21.10 13.14
CA VAL A 208 1.68 -19.89 13.94
C VAL A 208 2.41 -20.20 15.25
N ASN A 209 2.17 -21.38 15.85
CA ASN A 209 2.83 -21.76 17.09
C ASN A 209 4.34 -21.84 16.91
N ARG A 210 4.78 -22.52 15.87
CA ARG A 210 6.20 -22.64 15.56
C ARG A 210 6.82 -21.31 15.11
N LEU A 211 6.06 -20.47 14.40
CA LEU A 211 6.52 -19.15 14.00
C LEU A 211 6.80 -18.26 15.23
N GLU A 212 5.94 -18.33 16.23
CA GLU A 212 6.10 -17.63 17.51
C GLU A 212 7.31 -18.16 18.31
N GLU A 213 7.51 -19.49 18.34
CA GLU A 213 8.72 -20.09 18.96
C GLU A 213 10.00 -19.54 18.32
N VAL A 214 10.05 -19.46 16.99
CA VAL A 214 11.19 -18.88 16.25
C VAL A 214 11.35 -17.38 16.57
N ASN A 215 10.25 -16.65 16.73
CA ASN A 215 10.32 -15.24 17.09
C ASN A 215 10.97 -15.02 18.46
N ASN A 216 10.64 -15.87 19.42
CA ASN A 216 11.12 -15.78 20.81
C ASN A 216 12.55 -16.29 21.03
N GLN A 217 13.16 -16.94 20.04
CA GLN A 217 14.55 -17.46 20.08
C GLN A 217 15.61 -16.42 19.63
N SER A 218 15.29 -15.15 19.56
CA SER A 218 16.14 -14.06 19.03
C SER A 218 17.02 -13.47 20.11
#